data_1728fd739cb56d0de3b31c662121430e
#
_entry.id   1728fd739cb56d0de3b31c662121430e
#
_cell.length_a   1.000
_cell.length_b   1.000
_cell.length_c   1.000
_cell.angle_alpha   90.00
_cell.angle_beta   90.00
_cell.angle_gamma   90.00
#
_symmetry.space_group_name_H-M   'P 1'
#
loop_
_entity.id
_entity.type
_entity.pdbx_description
1 polymer ?
#
loop_
_entity_poly.entity_id
_entity_poly.type
_entity_poly.pdbx_seq_one_letter_code
_entity_poly.pdbx_strand_id
1 'polypeptide(L)'
;MDTIINKVEQSGIVTLDLLSYKPAKTDYSAFDMVPYLFHGYLLQEKLFRAEMSLIDWHQYRNKEVVICCSNDAIVPYWAYVFIASLLQPHAAFVCFGGLEDHQQLIWLERIKVLDYSPYKDKKVVLKARSDVPEAIYVAATGRLMKRVQTLMWGEAGSPLMIYKRKKTI
;
A
#
# COMPACT_ATOMS: atom_id res chain seq x y z
N MET A 1 -32.98 -32.84 -12.23
CA MET A 1 -32.39 -31.49 -12.09
C MET A 1 -31.05 -31.65 -11.42
N ASP A 2 -29.99 -31.63 -12.23
CA ASP A 2 -28.66 -31.72 -11.68
C ASP A 2 -28.31 -30.40 -11.00
N THR A 3 -28.19 -30.44 -9.68
CA THR A 3 -27.70 -29.31 -8.87
C THR A 3 -26.23 -29.06 -9.27
N ILE A 4 -25.94 -27.95 -9.91
CA ILE A 4 -24.57 -27.52 -10.20
C ILE A 4 -23.91 -27.27 -8.85
N ILE A 5 -23.19 -28.27 -8.34
CA ILE A 5 -22.44 -28.17 -7.09
C ILE A 5 -21.23 -27.30 -7.38
N ASN A 6 -21.15 -26.15 -6.73
CA ASN A 6 -20.01 -25.25 -6.84
C ASN A 6 -18.75 -25.91 -6.20
N LYS A 7 -17.96 -26.61 -7.02
CA LYS A 7 -16.75 -27.34 -6.59
C LYS A 7 -15.75 -26.45 -5.87
N VAL A 8 -15.79 -25.12 -6.09
CA VAL A 8 -14.89 -24.17 -5.44
C VAL A 8 -15.27 -24.00 -3.97
N GLU A 9 -16.54 -23.92 -3.64
CA GLU A 9 -17.01 -23.83 -2.24
C GLU A 9 -16.66 -25.09 -1.43
N GLN A 10 -16.75 -26.28 -2.05
CA GLN A 10 -16.40 -27.54 -1.39
C GLN A 10 -14.89 -27.75 -1.23
N SER A 11 -14.04 -27.05 -2.01
CA SER A 11 -12.60 -27.24 -1.98
C SER A 11 -11.91 -26.65 -0.75
N GLY A 12 -12.60 -25.80 0.01
CA GLY A 12 -12.03 -25.03 1.13
C GLY A 12 -10.96 -24.03 0.70
N ILE A 13 -10.93 -23.68 -0.59
CA ILE A 13 -10.03 -22.67 -1.17
C ILE A 13 -10.59 -21.27 -0.92
N VAL A 14 -9.75 -20.38 -0.41
CA VAL A 14 -10.08 -18.96 -0.23
C VAL A 14 -9.34 -18.15 -1.27
N THR A 15 -10.06 -17.31 -2.00
CA THR A 15 -9.47 -16.41 -3.00
C THR A 15 -9.14 -15.06 -2.36
N LEU A 16 -7.92 -14.60 -2.55
CA LEU A 16 -7.50 -13.22 -2.20
C LEU A 16 -7.33 -12.43 -3.49
N ASP A 17 -8.22 -11.46 -3.70
CA ASP A 17 -8.13 -10.50 -4.80
C ASP A 17 -7.48 -9.22 -4.29
N LEU A 18 -6.21 -9.00 -4.65
CA LEU A 18 -5.43 -7.85 -4.18
C LEU A 18 -5.93 -6.52 -4.77
N LEU A 19 -6.65 -6.56 -5.90
CA LEU A 19 -7.24 -5.36 -6.51
C LEU A 19 -8.23 -4.65 -5.58
N SER A 20 -8.91 -5.39 -4.72
CA SER A 20 -9.86 -4.82 -3.75
C SER A 20 -9.23 -3.86 -2.73
N TYR A 21 -7.90 -3.87 -2.61
CA TYR A 21 -7.13 -2.99 -1.72
C TYR A 21 -6.47 -1.81 -2.45
N LYS A 22 -6.70 -1.69 -3.77
CA LYS A 22 -6.18 -0.56 -4.55
C LYS A 22 -6.77 0.75 -4.02
N PRO A 23 -5.92 1.75 -3.67
CA PRO A 23 -6.42 3.04 -3.22
C PRO A 23 -7.16 3.77 -4.33
N ALA A 24 -8.32 4.35 -4.02
CA ALA A 24 -8.98 5.30 -4.92
C ALA A 24 -8.21 6.62 -4.94
N LYS A 25 -8.31 7.38 -6.03
CA LYS A 25 -7.64 8.69 -6.14
C LYS A 25 -8.07 9.70 -5.07
N THR A 26 -9.25 9.51 -4.49
CA THR A 26 -9.79 10.35 -3.41
C THR A 26 -9.20 10.03 -2.04
N ASP A 27 -8.58 8.86 -1.87
CA ASP A 27 -8.12 8.37 -0.56
C ASP A 27 -6.74 8.92 -0.20
N TYR A 28 -5.97 9.37 -1.17
CA TYR A 28 -4.60 9.83 -0.97
C TYR A 28 -4.34 11.21 -1.55
N SER A 29 -3.29 11.85 -1.05
CA SER A 29 -2.83 13.17 -1.47
C SER A 29 -1.30 13.22 -1.48
N ALA A 30 -0.75 14.16 -2.23
CA ALA A 30 0.69 14.46 -2.19
C ALA A 30 0.93 15.76 -1.42
N PHE A 31 1.99 15.77 -0.62
CA PHE A 31 2.59 16.99 -0.11
C PHE A 31 3.92 17.19 -0.84
N ASP A 32 3.89 18.05 -1.87
CA ASP A 32 5.09 18.42 -2.62
C ASP A 32 5.80 19.58 -1.92
N MET A 33 7.10 19.41 -1.66
CA MET A 33 7.89 20.43 -0.97
C MET A 33 8.35 21.56 -1.88
N VAL A 34 8.36 21.35 -3.20
CA VAL A 34 8.90 22.33 -4.19
C VAL A 34 8.29 23.72 -4.06
N PRO A 35 6.95 23.90 -3.90
CA PRO A 35 6.34 25.22 -3.74
C PRO A 35 6.84 26.06 -2.55
N TYR A 36 7.43 25.39 -1.55
CA TYR A 36 7.92 25.98 -0.30
C TYR A 36 9.44 26.17 -0.27
N LEU A 37 10.10 25.91 -1.40
CA LEU A 37 11.53 26.11 -1.57
C LEU A 37 11.80 27.44 -2.26
N PHE A 38 12.83 28.15 -1.80
CA PHE A 38 13.29 29.38 -2.45
C PHE A 38 13.76 29.07 -3.88
N HIS A 39 13.15 29.72 -4.87
CA HIS A 39 13.30 29.43 -6.29
C HIS A 39 13.08 27.96 -6.67
N GLY A 40 12.35 27.20 -5.86
CA GLY A 40 12.08 25.78 -6.10
C GLY A 40 13.23 24.81 -5.77
N TYR A 41 14.38 25.30 -5.29
CA TYR A 41 15.58 24.46 -5.12
C TYR A 41 16.23 24.54 -3.74
N LEU A 42 16.10 25.69 -3.05
CA LEU A 42 16.82 25.92 -1.80
C LEU A 42 15.86 26.05 -0.62
N LEU A 43 16.04 25.21 0.39
CA LEU A 43 15.28 25.33 1.62
C LEU A 43 15.91 26.39 2.52
N GLN A 44 15.14 27.45 2.81
CA GLN A 44 15.47 28.48 3.81
C GLN A 44 14.68 28.22 5.08
N GLU A 45 15.31 27.67 6.13
CA GLU A 45 14.63 27.15 7.31
C GLU A 45 13.57 28.10 7.90
N LYS A 46 13.94 29.37 8.09
CA LYS A 46 13.06 30.36 8.71
C LYS A 46 11.78 30.60 7.90
N LEU A 47 11.93 30.75 6.58
CA LEU A 47 10.82 30.93 5.66
C LEU A 47 9.97 29.66 5.57
N PHE A 48 10.63 28.51 5.41
CA PHE A 48 9.95 27.23 5.34
C PHE A 48 9.07 26.95 6.56
N ARG A 49 9.59 27.20 7.78
CA ARG A 49 8.80 27.05 9.00
C ARG A 49 7.62 28.03 9.07
N ALA A 50 7.81 29.27 8.60
CA ALA A 50 6.75 30.25 8.54
C ALA A 50 5.63 29.82 7.57
N GLU A 51 5.99 29.37 6.37
CA GLU A 51 5.04 28.83 5.38
C GLU A 51 4.27 27.63 5.94
N MET A 52 4.93 26.69 6.63
CA MET A 52 4.29 25.53 7.23
C MET A 52 3.28 25.91 8.32
N SER A 53 3.49 27.03 9.03
CA SER A 53 2.55 27.52 10.04
C SER A 53 1.25 28.11 9.45
N LEU A 54 1.24 28.43 8.16
CA LEU A 54 0.07 28.97 7.45
C LEU A 54 -0.80 27.89 6.82
N ILE A 55 -0.31 26.66 6.75
CA ILE A 55 -1.04 25.55 6.13
C ILE A 55 -2.13 25.04 7.07
N ASP A 56 -3.35 24.91 6.54
CA ASP A 56 -4.40 24.17 7.20
C ASP A 56 -4.17 22.65 7.04
N TRP A 57 -3.54 22.03 8.04
CA TRP A 57 -3.24 20.60 8.05
C TRP A 57 -4.48 19.72 8.15
N HIS A 58 -5.64 20.25 8.53
CA HIS A 58 -6.90 19.51 8.57
C HIS A 58 -7.36 19.06 7.18
N GLN A 59 -6.90 19.71 6.10
CA GLN A 59 -7.18 19.28 4.72
C GLN A 59 -6.70 17.85 4.42
N TYR A 60 -5.74 17.34 5.20
CA TYR A 60 -5.19 15.98 5.09
C TYR A 60 -5.90 14.96 5.98
N ARG A 61 -6.97 15.36 6.66
CA ARG A 61 -7.68 14.49 7.60
C ARG A 61 -8.20 13.23 6.92
N ASN A 62 -7.86 12.08 7.51
CA ASN A 62 -8.22 10.74 7.04
C ASN A 62 -7.68 10.37 5.64
N LYS A 63 -6.75 11.16 5.08
CA LYS A 63 -6.07 10.83 3.82
C LYS A 63 -4.76 10.09 4.06
N GLU A 64 -4.39 9.27 3.11
CA GLU A 64 -3.05 8.73 3.00
C GLU A 64 -2.18 9.76 2.26
N VAL A 65 -1.08 10.21 2.85
CA VAL A 65 -0.28 11.32 2.33
C VAL A 65 1.12 10.87 1.95
N VAL A 66 1.53 11.18 0.73
CA VAL A 66 2.91 10.98 0.26
C VAL A 66 3.64 12.32 0.32
N ILE A 67 4.71 12.40 1.11
CA ILE A 67 5.63 13.53 1.09
C ILE A 67 6.60 13.32 -0.07
N CYS A 68 6.74 14.32 -0.94
CA CYS A 68 7.64 14.25 -2.09
C CYS A 68 8.35 15.60 -2.32
N CYS A 69 9.36 15.57 -3.16
CA CYS A 69 9.95 16.74 -3.80
C CYS A 69 9.98 16.45 -5.29
N SER A 70 9.17 17.18 -6.08
CA SER A 70 8.93 16.88 -7.50
C SER A 70 10.06 17.34 -8.43
N ASN A 71 11.14 17.85 -7.88
CA ASN A 71 12.34 18.22 -8.62
C ASN A 71 13.61 17.71 -7.92
N ASP A 72 14.78 17.98 -8.47
CA ASP A 72 16.10 17.58 -7.96
C ASP A 72 16.65 18.50 -6.85
N ALA A 73 15.77 19.15 -6.06
CA ALA A 73 16.19 20.01 -4.98
C ALA A 73 16.88 19.22 -3.86
N ILE A 74 17.94 19.78 -3.31
CA ILE A 74 18.60 19.23 -2.11
C ILE A 74 17.84 19.70 -0.88
N VAL A 75 16.96 18.84 -0.36
CA VAL A 75 16.17 19.10 0.83
C VAL A 75 16.81 18.41 2.04
N PRO A 76 17.14 19.14 3.11
CA PRO A 76 17.66 18.54 4.33
C PRO A 76 16.68 17.55 4.96
N TYR A 77 17.16 16.40 5.46
CA TYR A 77 16.31 15.35 6.02
C TYR A 77 15.40 15.80 7.15
N TRP A 78 15.83 16.78 7.97
CA TRP A 78 14.99 17.34 9.03
C TRP A 78 13.69 17.93 8.51
N ALA A 79 13.66 18.47 7.29
CA ALA A 79 12.45 19.05 6.70
C ALA A 79 11.38 17.98 6.45
N TYR A 80 11.78 16.80 5.96
CA TYR A 80 10.86 15.66 5.81
C TYR A 80 10.32 15.19 7.17
N VAL A 81 11.17 15.11 8.19
CA VAL A 81 10.77 14.77 9.55
C VAL A 81 9.79 15.81 10.11
N PHE A 82 10.05 17.08 9.86
CA PHE A 82 9.18 18.17 10.29
C PHE A 82 7.80 18.11 9.62
N ILE A 83 7.74 17.95 8.29
CA ILE A 83 6.45 17.78 7.59
C ILE A 83 5.72 16.52 8.06
N ALA A 84 6.41 15.40 8.21
CA ALA A 84 5.79 14.20 8.74
C ALA A 84 5.18 14.43 10.13
N SER A 85 5.85 15.18 11.02
CA SER A 85 5.33 15.51 12.35
C SER A 85 4.07 16.37 12.31
N LEU A 86 3.92 17.24 11.31
CA LEU A 86 2.75 18.08 11.11
C LEU A 86 1.57 17.31 10.49
N LEU A 87 1.86 16.32 9.63
CA LEU A 87 0.85 15.49 8.98
C LEU A 87 0.30 14.40 9.90
N GLN A 88 1.14 13.78 10.74
CA GLN A 88 0.77 12.62 11.59
C GLN A 88 -0.49 12.80 12.44
N PRO A 89 -0.79 13.98 13.03
CA PRO A 89 -2.01 14.16 13.81
C PRO A 89 -3.30 14.15 12.98
N HIS A 90 -3.20 14.29 11.67
CA HIS A 90 -4.34 14.49 10.76
C HIS A 90 -4.51 13.36 9.75
N ALA A 91 -3.40 12.95 9.13
CA ALA A 91 -3.41 11.94 8.07
C ALA A 91 -3.67 10.53 8.63
N ALA A 92 -4.34 9.70 7.84
CA ALA A 92 -4.50 8.27 8.15
C ALA A 92 -3.18 7.51 8.03
N PHE A 93 -2.32 7.96 7.11
CA PHE A 93 -1.00 7.38 6.85
C PHE A 93 -0.10 8.41 6.18
N VAL A 94 1.20 8.39 6.48
CA VAL A 94 2.21 9.26 5.87
C VAL A 94 3.39 8.43 5.40
N CYS A 95 3.80 8.59 4.14
CA CYS A 95 5.01 7.96 3.60
C CYS A 95 5.80 8.94 2.71
N PHE A 96 7.01 8.53 2.31
CA PHE A 96 7.85 9.25 1.37
C PHE A 96 7.89 8.53 0.02
N GLY A 97 7.88 9.27 -1.09
CA GLY A 97 8.02 8.70 -2.43
C GLY A 97 7.94 9.71 -3.56
N GLY A 98 8.11 9.23 -4.79
CA GLY A 98 7.95 10.02 -6.01
C GLY A 98 6.48 10.30 -6.37
N LEU A 99 6.23 11.34 -7.18
CA LEU A 99 4.87 11.69 -7.61
C LEU A 99 4.23 10.61 -8.51
N GLU A 100 5.04 9.92 -9.29
CA GLU A 100 4.54 8.94 -10.28
C GLU A 100 4.04 7.66 -9.64
N ASP A 101 4.56 7.32 -8.43
CA ASP A 101 4.32 6.04 -7.77
C ASP A 101 3.35 6.10 -6.59
N HIS A 102 2.70 7.25 -6.34
CA HIS A 102 1.86 7.46 -5.15
C HIS A 102 0.86 6.34 -4.91
N GLN A 103 0.07 6.00 -5.93
CA GLN A 103 -0.96 4.99 -5.78
C GLN A 103 -0.35 3.62 -5.43
N GLN A 104 0.76 3.26 -6.08
CA GLN A 104 1.42 1.99 -5.83
C GLN A 104 2.07 1.94 -4.44
N LEU A 105 2.68 3.04 -3.99
CA LEU A 105 3.27 3.15 -2.65
C LEU A 105 2.21 2.96 -1.56
N ILE A 106 1.10 3.69 -1.65
CA ILE A 106 -0.01 3.58 -0.71
C ILE A 106 -0.59 2.15 -0.74
N TRP A 107 -0.79 1.59 -1.93
CA TRP A 107 -1.29 0.22 -2.06
C TRP A 107 -0.35 -0.79 -1.39
N LEU A 108 0.96 -0.65 -1.62
CA LEU A 108 1.96 -1.49 -1.00
C LEU A 108 1.89 -1.45 0.54
N GLU A 109 1.72 -0.26 1.12
CA GLU A 109 1.58 -0.11 2.57
C GLU A 109 0.27 -0.75 3.07
N ARG A 110 -0.86 -0.58 2.38
CA ARG A 110 -2.12 -1.27 2.71
C ARG A 110 -1.92 -2.80 2.76
N ILE A 111 -1.21 -3.35 1.76
CA ILE A 111 -0.92 -4.79 1.71
C ILE A 111 0.00 -5.22 2.86
N LYS A 112 0.97 -4.40 3.26
CA LYS A 112 1.88 -4.71 4.38
C LYS A 112 1.16 -4.76 5.74
N VAL A 113 0.14 -3.93 5.95
CA VAL A 113 -0.59 -3.83 7.22
C VAL A 113 -1.92 -4.59 7.21
N LEU A 114 -2.31 -5.19 6.08
CA LEU A 114 -3.52 -5.99 5.95
C LEU A 114 -3.56 -7.10 7.00
N ASP A 115 -4.73 -7.35 7.58
CA ASP A 115 -4.94 -8.50 8.45
C ASP A 115 -5.02 -9.80 7.63
N TYR A 116 -4.00 -10.63 7.80
CA TYR A 116 -3.92 -11.95 7.17
C TYR A 116 -4.40 -13.08 8.08
N SER A 117 -4.96 -12.81 9.25
CA SER A 117 -5.48 -13.83 10.17
C SER A 117 -6.59 -14.70 9.56
N PRO A 118 -7.48 -14.16 8.68
CA PRO A 118 -8.52 -14.96 8.02
C PRO A 118 -7.97 -16.07 7.12
N TYR A 119 -6.69 -15.99 6.71
CA TYR A 119 -6.04 -16.95 5.80
C TYR A 119 -5.20 -18.00 6.52
N LYS A 120 -5.16 -17.94 7.86
CA LYS A 120 -4.38 -18.89 8.67
C LYS A 120 -4.82 -20.33 8.40
N ASP A 121 -3.82 -21.19 8.11
CA ASP A 121 -3.96 -22.63 7.84
C ASP A 121 -4.92 -22.99 6.69
N LYS A 122 -5.26 -22.02 5.83
CA LYS A 122 -6.12 -22.21 4.66
C LYS A 122 -5.32 -22.46 3.37
N LYS A 123 -6.03 -22.99 2.37
CA LYS A 123 -5.57 -23.02 0.98
C LYS A 123 -5.97 -21.72 0.32
N VAL A 124 -5.01 -20.90 -0.08
CA VAL A 124 -5.26 -19.54 -0.59
C VAL A 124 -4.85 -19.43 -2.05
N VAL A 125 -5.73 -18.91 -2.89
CA VAL A 125 -5.42 -18.51 -4.27
C VAL A 125 -5.23 -17.00 -4.31
N LEU A 126 -4.06 -16.54 -4.71
CA LEU A 126 -3.86 -15.17 -5.18
C LEU A 126 -4.47 -15.03 -6.58
N LYS A 127 -5.52 -14.22 -6.70
CA LYS A 127 -6.19 -14.03 -7.98
C LYS A 127 -5.28 -13.33 -8.97
N ALA A 128 -5.10 -13.93 -10.16
CA ALA A 128 -4.32 -13.33 -11.23
C ALA A 128 -5.03 -12.10 -11.81
N ARG A 129 -4.34 -10.98 -11.89
CA ARG A 129 -4.82 -9.71 -12.42
C ARG A 129 -3.70 -8.98 -13.15
N SER A 130 -3.94 -8.53 -14.37
CA SER A 130 -2.97 -7.73 -15.16
C SER A 130 -2.83 -6.29 -14.66
N ASP A 131 -3.80 -5.80 -13.90
CA ASP A 131 -3.85 -4.44 -13.34
C ASP A 131 -3.35 -4.35 -11.88
N VAL A 132 -2.77 -5.43 -11.36
CA VAL A 132 -2.09 -5.49 -10.05
C VAL A 132 -0.58 -5.57 -10.29
N PRO A 133 0.21 -4.58 -9.84
CA PRO A 133 1.67 -4.58 -9.99
C PRO A 133 2.34 -5.76 -9.28
N GLU A 134 3.45 -6.22 -9.82
CA GLU A 134 4.23 -7.35 -9.28
C GLU A 134 4.66 -7.12 -7.83
N ALA A 135 5.02 -5.87 -7.48
CA ALA A 135 5.42 -5.50 -6.12
C ALA A 135 4.33 -5.80 -5.08
N ILE A 136 3.06 -5.64 -5.45
CA ILE A 136 1.91 -5.93 -4.60
C ILE A 136 1.79 -7.43 -4.33
N TYR A 137 1.95 -8.27 -5.36
CA TYR A 137 1.96 -9.72 -5.21
C TYR A 137 3.12 -10.22 -4.35
N VAL A 138 4.32 -9.67 -4.56
CA VAL A 138 5.51 -10.03 -3.77
C VAL A 138 5.31 -9.68 -2.30
N ALA A 139 4.78 -8.49 -2.00
CA ALA A 139 4.50 -8.08 -0.63
C ALA A 139 3.45 -8.97 0.07
N ALA A 140 2.35 -9.28 -0.61
CA ALA A 140 1.30 -10.17 -0.10
C ALA A 140 1.84 -11.59 0.14
N THR A 141 2.65 -12.11 -0.79
CA THR A 141 3.27 -13.44 -0.67
C THR A 141 4.11 -13.55 0.60
N GLY A 142 4.94 -12.55 0.90
CA GLY A 142 5.78 -12.56 2.11
C GLY A 142 4.98 -12.63 3.43
N ARG A 143 3.75 -12.11 3.44
CA ARG A 143 2.83 -12.16 4.59
C ARG A 143 2.07 -13.49 4.65
N LEU A 144 1.58 -13.97 3.50
CA LEU A 144 0.80 -15.20 3.40
C LEU A 144 1.62 -16.44 3.71
N MET A 145 2.87 -16.55 3.22
CA MET A 145 3.74 -17.70 3.43
C MET A 145 3.89 -18.13 4.89
N LYS A 146 3.82 -17.15 5.81
CA LYS A 146 3.92 -17.41 7.26
C LYS A 146 2.63 -17.97 7.89
N ARG A 147 1.53 -17.98 7.15
CA ARG A 147 0.18 -18.23 7.69
C ARG A 147 -0.54 -19.37 6.99
N VAL A 148 -0.50 -19.41 5.66
CA VAL A 148 -1.31 -20.34 4.87
C VAL A 148 -0.81 -21.78 4.92
N GLN A 149 -1.71 -22.74 4.69
CA GLN A 149 -1.35 -24.13 4.45
C GLN A 149 -0.80 -24.31 3.03
N THR A 150 -1.45 -23.65 2.06
CA THR A 150 -1.11 -23.72 0.64
C THR A 150 -1.32 -22.37 0.00
N LEU A 151 -0.35 -21.92 -0.81
CA LEU A 151 -0.46 -20.74 -1.65
C LEU A 151 -0.50 -21.16 -3.11
N MET A 152 -1.47 -20.62 -3.84
CA MET A 152 -1.71 -20.89 -5.24
C MET A 152 -1.88 -19.56 -6.00
N TRP A 153 -1.75 -19.60 -7.30
CA TRP A 153 -1.86 -18.48 -8.22
C TRP A 153 -2.89 -18.75 -9.31
N GLY A 154 -3.66 -17.76 -9.71
CA GLY A 154 -4.56 -17.85 -10.85
C GLY A 154 -6.03 -17.75 -10.46
N GLU A 155 -6.87 -18.56 -11.09
CA GLU A 155 -8.29 -18.66 -10.80
C GLU A 155 -8.58 -19.90 -9.94
N ALA A 156 -9.56 -19.79 -9.03
CA ALA A 156 -9.86 -20.85 -8.06
C ALA A 156 -10.24 -22.21 -8.70
N GLY A 157 -10.74 -22.20 -9.94
CA GLY A 157 -11.11 -23.41 -10.68
C GLY A 157 -9.94 -24.21 -11.22
N SER A 158 -8.78 -23.55 -11.48
CA SER A 158 -7.56 -24.20 -12.01
C SER A 158 -6.30 -23.46 -11.55
N PRO A 159 -6.03 -23.40 -10.25
CA PRO A 159 -4.92 -22.64 -9.71
C PRO A 159 -3.60 -23.36 -9.88
N LEU A 160 -2.54 -22.59 -10.19
CA LEU A 160 -1.15 -23.05 -10.16
C LEU A 160 -0.67 -23.12 -8.71
N MET A 161 -0.15 -24.27 -8.29
CA MET A 161 0.46 -24.46 -6.97
C MET A 161 1.79 -23.71 -6.89
N ILE A 162 1.92 -22.81 -5.90
CA ILE A 162 3.15 -22.04 -5.64
C ILE A 162 3.88 -22.62 -4.42
N TYR A 163 3.14 -22.85 -3.32
CA TYR A 163 3.73 -23.31 -2.06
C TYR A 163 2.78 -24.21 -1.31
N LYS A 164 3.33 -25.19 -0.61
CA LYS A 164 2.61 -26.04 0.33
C LYS A 164 3.46 -26.25 1.58
N ARG A 165 2.90 -25.90 2.75
CA ARG A 165 3.57 -26.13 4.04
C ARG A 165 3.81 -27.62 4.23
N LYS A 166 5.04 -28.00 4.53
CA LYS A 166 5.35 -29.39 4.92
C LYS A 166 4.68 -29.68 6.27
N LYS A 167 4.07 -30.84 6.40
CA LYS A 167 3.63 -31.30 7.73
C LYS A 167 4.91 -31.58 8.53
N THR A 168 5.07 -30.92 9.67
CA THR A 168 6.07 -31.33 10.65
C THR A 168 5.57 -32.63 11.25
N ILE A 169 6.35 -33.70 11.09
CA ILE A 169 6.10 -35.03 11.68
C ILE A 169 6.37 -34.92 13.16
#